data_cdcf27cdae831b1b5d95780bf4afdb4e
#
_entry.id   cdcf27cdae831b1b5d95780bf4afdb4e
#
_cell.length_a   1.000
_cell.length_b   1.000
_cell.length_c   1.000
_cell.angle_alpha   90.00
_cell.angle_beta   90.00
_cell.angle_gamma   90.00
#
_symmetry.space_group_name_H-M   'P 1'
#
loop_
_entity.id
_entity.type
_entity.pdbx_description
1 polymer ?
#
loop_
_entity_poly.entity_id
_entity_poly.type
_entity_poly.pdbx_seq_one_letter_code
_entity_poly.pdbx_strand_id
1 'polypeptide(L)'
;MNFGRLILSILRNPLILAVIAGLTFNYFELSHQIPTPLESAGKLMASLTLPLALICTGASINFKQLKQFNQGVESTINKIVLFSASIRLIFAPIFLLLLGKFVFQLPPMELGIVFVAASAPVASATYAMTRNYGGDGEAAANLIGITTLGSMFSASIGLFLLRQIGWV
;
A
#
# COMPACT_ATOMS: atom_id res chain seq x y z
N MET A 1 -18.54 -4.73 19.92
CA MET A 1 -17.18 -4.18 20.02
C MET A 1 -17.32 -2.71 20.40
N ASN A 2 -16.86 -2.29 21.59
CA ASN A 2 -17.11 -0.93 22.08
C ASN A 2 -16.28 0.07 21.30
N PHE A 3 -16.93 1.03 20.66
CA PHE A 3 -16.33 2.09 19.83
C PHE A 3 -15.17 2.82 20.57
N GLY A 4 -15.29 3.04 21.89
CA GLY A 4 -14.23 3.62 22.69
C GLY A 4 -12.95 2.78 22.79
N ARG A 5 -13.06 1.44 22.80
CA ARG A 5 -11.88 0.56 22.78
C ARG A 5 -11.18 0.55 21.44
N LEU A 6 -11.91 0.72 20.34
CA LEU A 6 -11.35 0.86 19.01
C LEU A 6 -10.53 2.17 18.90
N ILE A 7 -11.09 3.29 19.33
CA ILE A 7 -10.38 4.59 19.31
C ILE A 7 -9.12 4.51 20.18
N LEU A 8 -9.22 3.92 21.37
CA LEU A 8 -8.07 3.78 22.26
C LEU A 8 -6.98 2.86 21.68
N SER A 9 -7.38 1.81 20.97
CA SER A 9 -6.44 0.90 20.27
C SER A 9 -5.74 1.60 19.11
N ILE A 10 -6.47 2.44 18.37
CA ILE A 10 -5.92 3.25 17.27
C ILE A 10 -4.92 4.28 17.83
N LEU A 11 -5.28 5.00 18.87
CA LEU A 11 -4.41 6.00 19.52
C LEU A 11 -3.19 5.37 20.25
N ARG A 12 -3.22 4.08 20.57
CA ARG A 12 -2.07 3.36 21.12
C ARG A 12 -1.15 2.78 20.05
N ASN A 13 -1.53 2.85 18.79
CA ASN A 13 -0.69 2.34 17.71
C ASN A 13 0.50 3.29 17.48
N PRO A 14 1.75 2.85 17.67
CA PRO A 14 2.92 3.70 17.54
C PRO A 14 3.09 4.28 16.13
N LEU A 15 2.58 3.58 15.11
CA LEU A 15 2.63 4.02 13.73
C LEU A 15 1.69 5.21 13.49
N ILE A 16 0.48 5.16 14.04
CA ILE A 16 -0.49 6.27 13.94
C ILE A 16 0.00 7.47 14.74
N LEU A 17 0.54 7.24 15.95
CA LEU A 17 1.13 8.31 16.74
C LEU A 17 2.29 8.99 16.02
N ALA A 18 3.17 8.22 15.37
CA ALA A 18 4.28 8.76 14.61
C ALA A 18 3.82 9.63 13.43
N VAL A 19 2.78 9.20 12.70
CA VAL A 19 2.21 9.98 11.60
C VAL A 19 1.57 11.28 12.12
N ILE A 20 0.78 11.21 13.18
CA ILE A 20 0.15 12.40 13.79
C ILE A 20 1.24 13.36 14.30
N ALA A 21 2.25 12.85 14.99
CA ALA A 21 3.38 13.65 15.45
C ALA A 21 4.11 14.32 14.28
N GLY A 22 4.39 13.59 13.20
CA GLY A 22 5.05 14.13 12.02
C GLY A 22 4.23 15.22 11.32
N LEU A 23 2.91 15.02 11.17
CA LEU A 23 2.01 16.03 10.61
C LEU A 23 1.95 17.29 11.49
N THR A 24 1.85 17.10 12.81
CA THR A 24 1.84 18.22 13.77
C THR A 24 3.15 19.00 13.71
N PHE A 25 4.26 18.28 13.65
CA PHE A 25 5.59 18.86 13.55
C PHE A 25 5.77 19.69 12.27
N ASN A 26 5.27 19.17 11.14
CA ASN A 26 5.29 19.86 9.87
C ASN A 26 4.37 21.09 9.85
N TYR A 27 3.18 20.97 10.44
CA TYR A 27 2.19 22.05 10.49
C TYR A 27 2.69 23.27 11.29
N PHE A 28 3.42 23.03 12.38
CA PHE A 28 4.00 24.09 13.22
C PHE A 28 5.38 24.56 12.76
N GLU A 29 5.87 24.07 11.61
CA GLU A 29 7.20 24.40 11.04
C GLU A 29 8.36 24.23 12.06
N LEU A 30 8.23 23.27 12.99
CA LEU A 30 9.18 23.01 14.05
C LEU A 30 10.54 22.43 13.53
N SER A 31 10.63 22.16 12.25
CA SER A 31 11.85 21.65 11.60
C SER A 31 13.08 22.54 11.83
N HIS A 32 12.89 23.86 11.95
CA HIS A 32 13.96 24.82 12.22
C HIS A 32 14.52 24.77 13.64
N GLN A 33 13.80 24.13 14.57
CA GLN A 33 14.20 24.03 15.99
C GLN A 33 14.96 22.74 16.31
N ILE A 34 15.05 21.80 15.34
CA ILE A 34 15.75 20.53 15.54
C ILE A 34 17.25 20.74 15.36
N PRO A 35 18.09 20.27 16.31
CA PRO A 35 19.53 20.23 16.11
C PRO A 35 19.90 19.41 14.87
N THR A 36 20.80 19.92 14.04
CA THR A 36 21.24 19.29 12.77
C THR A 36 21.65 17.80 12.91
N PRO A 37 22.31 17.36 13.99
CA PRO A 37 22.63 15.94 14.15
C PRO A 37 21.39 15.04 14.30
N LEU A 38 20.34 15.54 14.99
CA LEU A 38 19.11 14.79 15.20
C LEU A 38 18.29 14.69 13.90
N GLU A 39 18.24 15.78 13.15
CA GLU A 39 17.61 15.81 11.84
C GLU A 39 18.30 14.84 10.86
N SER A 40 19.63 14.84 10.84
CA SER A 40 20.41 13.93 9.98
C SER A 40 20.20 12.46 10.35
N ALA A 41 20.17 12.13 11.65
CA ALA A 41 19.88 10.78 12.13
C ALA A 41 18.44 10.36 11.75
N GLY A 42 17.47 11.25 11.88
CA GLY A 42 16.07 11.01 11.46
C GLY A 42 15.95 10.74 9.97
N LYS A 43 16.61 11.53 9.13
CA LYS A 43 16.64 11.34 7.67
C LYS A 43 17.27 9.99 7.28
N LEU A 44 18.37 9.59 7.94
CA LEU A 44 19.00 8.29 7.73
C LEU A 44 18.05 7.14 8.09
N MET A 45 17.40 7.19 9.24
CA MET A 45 16.40 6.18 9.65
C MET A 45 15.23 6.13 8.67
N ALA A 46 14.72 7.28 8.25
CA ALA A 46 13.64 7.36 7.27
C ALA A 46 14.01 6.73 5.92
N SER A 47 15.23 6.97 5.44
CA SER A 47 15.71 6.41 4.16
C SER A 47 15.88 4.88 4.20
N LEU A 48 16.20 4.31 5.36
CA LEU A 48 16.32 2.86 5.55
C LEU A 48 14.96 2.16 5.72
N THR A 49 13.90 2.87 6.09
CA THR A 49 12.60 2.29 6.40
C THR A 49 12.01 1.54 5.21
N LEU A 50 12.04 2.13 4.02
CA LEU A 50 11.47 1.52 2.81
C LEU A 50 12.24 0.26 2.36
N PRO A 51 13.58 0.27 2.23
CA PRO A 51 14.33 -0.93 1.91
C PRO A 51 14.14 -2.07 2.92
N LEU A 52 14.17 -1.76 4.22
CA LEU A 52 13.98 -2.75 5.27
C LEU A 52 12.56 -3.33 5.24
N ALA A 53 11.53 -2.49 5.04
CA ALA A 53 10.15 -2.96 4.94
C ALA A 53 9.98 -3.91 3.75
N LEU A 54 10.60 -3.62 2.60
CA LEU A 54 10.55 -4.49 1.42
C LEU A 54 11.29 -5.81 1.65
N ILE A 55 12.45 -5.80 2.30
CA ILE A 55 13.20 -7.01 2.65
C ILE A 55 12.38 -7.88 3.62
N CYS A 56 11.83 -7.30 4.69
CA CYS A 56 11.00 -8.03 5.65
C CYS A 56 9.77 -8.63 5.00
N THR A 57 9.09 -7.86 4.14
CA THR A 57 7.91 -8.35 3.40
C THR A 57 8.30 -9.46 2.44
N GLY A 58 9.38 -9.28 1.68
CA GLY A 58 9.88 -10.28 0.74
C GLY A 58 10.27 -11.59 1.44
N ALA A 59 10.95 -11.51 2.58
CA ALA A 59 11.32 -12.67 3.40
C ALA A 59 10.11 -13.40 3.99
N SER A 60 8.97 -12.72 4.13
CA SER A 60 7.74 -13.28 4.68
C SER A 60 6.84 -13.94 3.63
N ILE A 61 7.18 -13.85 2.34
CA ILE A 61 6.43 -14.50 1.25
C ILE A 61 6.65 -16.00 1.31
N ASN A 62 5.57 -16.75 1.44
CA ASN A 62 5.59 -18.20 1.43
C ASN A 62 5.33 -18.75 0.01
N PHE A 63 6.41 -18.95 -0.76
CA PHE A 63 6.32 -19.46 -2.14
C PHE A 63 5.76 -20.89 -2.24
N LYS A 64 5.85 -21.70 -1.15
CA LYS A 64 5.27 -23.04 -1.13
C LYS A 64 3.74 -22.97 -1.11
N GLN A 65 3.17 -22.08 -0.33
CA GLN A 65 1.72 -21.85 -0.31
C GLN A 65 1.19 -21.31 -1.66
N LEU A 66 1.95 -20.41 -2.30
CA LEU A 66 1.60 -19.92 -3.63
C LEU A 66 1.58 -21.05 -4.70
N LYS A 67 2.40 -22.09 -4.56
CA LYS A 67 2.41 -23.26 -5.46
C LYS A 67 1.31 -24.30 -5.14
N GLN A 68 0.89 -24.41 -3.88
CA GLN A 68 -0.14 -25.38 -3.46
C GLN A 68 -1.57 -24.82 -3.62
N PHE A 69 -1.88 -24.30 -4.78
CA PHE A 69 -3.12 -23.58 -5.10
C PHE A 69 -4.41 -24.41 -4.94
N ASN A 70 -4.33 -25.72 -4.65
CA ASN A 70 -5.47 -26.63 -4.84
C ASN A 70 -5.82 -27.56 -3.65
N GLN A 71 -5.24 -27.43 -2.47
CA GLN A 71 -5.51 -28.39 -1.37
C GLN A 71 -5.87 -27.73 -0.04
N GLY A 72 -7.10 -27.98 0.44
CA GLY A 72 -7.55 -27.73 1.81
C GLY A 72 -7.96 -26.30 2.16
N VAL A 73 -7.89 -25.95 3.43
CA VAL A 73 -8.20 -24.63 4.02
C VAL A 73 -7.30 -23.54 3.42
N GLU A 74 -6.05 -23.86 3.10
CA GLU A 74 -5.11 -22.98 2.42
C GLU A 74 -5.60 -22.54 1.03
N SER A 75 -6.37 -23.37 0.34
CA SER A 75 -7.02 -23.02 -0.93
C SER A 75 -7.96 -21.82 -0.79
N THR A 76 -8.67 -21.69 0.31
CA THR A 76 -9.60 -20.58 0.55
C THR A 76 -8.86 -19.27 0.78
N ILE A 77 -7.79 -19.30 1.58
CA ILE A 77 -6.94 -18.12 1.84
C ILE A 77 -6.28 -17.66 0.55
N ASN A 78 -5.73 -18.57 -0.23
CA ASN A 78 -5.12 -18.26 -1.51
C ASN A 78 -6.11 -17.67 -2.53
N LYS A 79 -7.36 -18.15 -2.55
CA LYS A 79 -8.43 -17.56 -3.37
C LYS A 79 -8.77 -16.14 -2.94
N ILE A 80 -8.84 -15.89 -1.64
CA ILE A 80 -9.10 -14.55 -1.09
C ILE A 80 -7.95 -13.60 -1.46
N VAL A 81 -6.70 -14.04 -1.31
CA VAL A 81 -5.52 -13.24 -1.66
C VAL A 81 -5.54 -12.91 -3.16
N LEU A 82 -5.78 -13.88 -4.03
CA LEU A 82 -5.83 -13.67 -5.47
C LEU A 82 -6.99 -12.78 -5.89
N PHE A 83 -8.17 -12.97 -5.31
CA PHE A 83 -9.33 -12.12 -5.53
C PHE A 83 -9.06 -10.67 -5.12
N SER A 84 -8.47 -10.47 -3.94
CA SER A 84 -8.08 -9.16 -3.45
C SER A 84 -7.02 -8.49 -4.34
N ALA A 85 -6.03 -9.27 -4.80
CA ALA A 85 -5.02 -8.80 -5.74
C ALA A 85 -5.65 -8.37 -7.08
N SER A 86 -6.59 -9.14 -7.61
CA SER A 86 -7.29 -8.82 -8.86
C SER A 86 -8.11 -7.54 -8.74
N ILE A 87 -8.83 -7.36 -7.64
CA ILE A 87 -9.57 -6.13 -7.36
C ILE A 87 -8.59 -4.94 -7.32
N ARG A 88 -7.47 -5.09 -6.62
CA ARG A 88 -6.50 -4.01 -6.46
C ARG A 88 -5.81 -3.64 -7.77
N LEU A 89 -5.45 -4.63 -8.60
CA LEU A 89 -4.67 -4.42 -9.83
C LEU A 89 -5.51 -4.01 -11.04
N ILE A 90 -6.78 -4.42 -11.07
CA ILE A 90 -7.64 -4.23 -12.25
C ILE A 90 -8.80 -3.31 -11.90
N PHE A 91 -9.61 -3.70 -10.89
CA PHE A 91 -10.84 -2.98 -10.58
C PHE A 91 -10.59 -1.58 -10.03
N ALA A 92 -9.65 -1.43 -9.09
CA ALA A 92 -9.38 -0.14 -8.48
C ALA A 92 -8.85 0.91 -9.47
N PRO A 93 -7.87 0.62 -10.35
CA PRO A 93 -7.43 1.58 -11.37
C PRO A 93 -8.52 1.95 -12.36
N ILE A 94 -9.28 0.97 -12.85
CA ILE A 94 -10.38 1.21 -13.80
C ILE A 94 -11.45 2.08 -13.14
N PHE A 95 -11.87 1.74 -11.93
CA PHE A 95 -12.91 2.46 -11.21
C PHE A 95 -12.52 3.92 -10.94
N LEU A 96 -11.31 4.16 -10.45
CA LEU A 96 -10.82 5.51 -10.19
C LEU A 96 -10.62 6.32 -11.46
N LEU A 97 -10.21 5.67 -12.54
CA LEU A 97 -10.07 6.29 -13.85
C LEU A 97 -11.44 6.71 -14.42
N LEU A 98 -12.46 5.85 -14.31
CA LEU A 98 -13.83 6.19 -14.73
C LEU A 98 -14.39 7.33 -13.86
N LEU A 99 -14.20 7.31 -12.55
CA LEU A 99 -14.58 8.42 -11.68
C LEU A 99 -13.87 9.72 -12.07
N GLY A 100 -12.56 9.68 -12.29
CA GLY A 100 -11.78 10.84 -12.69
C GLY A 100 -12.27 11.44 -14.03
N LYS A 101 -12.58 10.57 -14.99
CA LYS A 101 -13.03 11.01 -16.33
C LYS A 101 -14.45 11.52 -16.34
N PHE A 102 -15.40 10.76 -15.77
CA PHE A 102 -16.83 11.03 -15.94
C PHE A 102 -17.42 11.90 -14.82
N VAL A 103 -16.92 11.79 -13.59
CA VAL A 103 -17.43 12.56 -12.45
C VAL A 103 -16.64 13.84 -12.25
N PHE A 104 -15.31 13.73 -12.20
CA PHE A 104 -14.43 14.89 -11.94
C PHE A 104 -13.98 15.60 -13.21
N GLN A 105 -14.19 15.04 -14.41
CA GLN A 105 -13.81 15.61 -15.71
C GLN A 105 -12.35 16.08 -15.74
N LEU A 106 -11.46 15.27 -15.15
CA LEU A 106 -10.04 15.60 -15.02
C LEU A 106 -9.38 15.73 -16.41
N PRO A 107 -8.46 16.68 -16.57
CA PRO A 107 -7.66 16.79 -17.79
C PRO A 107 -6.76 15.55 -17.98
N PRO A 108 -6.31 15.26 -19.21
CA PRO A 108 -5.55 14.06 -19.54
C PRO A 108 -4.35 13.80 -18.63
N MET A 109 -3.56 14.81 -18.30
CA MET A 109 -2.39 14.69 -17.44
C MET A 109 -2.75 14.24 -16.02
N GLU A 110 -3.78 14.83 -15.44
CA GLU A 110 -4.25 14.48 -14.09
C GLU A 110 -4.85 13.07 -14.07
N LEU A 111 -5.54 12.69 -15.15
CA LEU A 111 -6.09 11.35 -15.30
C LEU A 111 -4.97 10.28 -15.30
N GLY A 112 -3.85 10.56 -15.96
CA GLY A 112 -2.66 9.73 -15.94
C GLY A 112 -2.06 9.58 -14.54
N ILE A 113 -1.97 10.67 -13.78
CA ILE A 113 -1.48 10.67 -12.41
C ILE A 113 -2.39 9.82 -11.51
N VAL A 114 -3.71 9.99 -11.61
CA VAL A 114 -4.70 9.20 -10.87
C VAL A 114 -4.58 7.72 -11.20
N PHE A 115 -4.41 7.37 -12.48
CA PHE A 115 -4.24 5.99 -12.90
C PHE A 115 -2.97 5.36 -12.31
N VAL A 116 -1.82 6.04 -12.37
CA VAL A 116 -0.55 5.56 -11.80
C VAL A 116 -0.67 5.39 -10.29
N ALA A 117 -1.24 6.36 -9.59
CA ALA A 117 -1.48 6.29 -8.15
C ALA A 117 -2.42 5.13 -7.78
N ALA A 118 -3.48 4.92 -8.57
CA ALA A 118 -4.43 3.82 -8.37
C ALA A 118 -3.81 2.44 -8.64
N SER A 119 -2.87 2.35 -9.59
CA SER A 119 -2.14 1.12 -9.93
C SER A 119 -1.06 0.74 -8.93
N ALA A 120 -0.81 1.57 -7.92
CA ALA A 120 0.18 1.28 -6.89
C ALA A 120 -0.14 -0.02 -6.14
N PRO A 121 0.88 -0.85 -5.82
CA PRO A 121 0.69 -2.10 -5.09
C PRO A 121 0.21 -1.86 -3.66
N VAL A 122 -0.16 -2.93 -2.98
CA VAL A 122 -0.49 -2.88 -1.55
C VAL A 122 0.75 -2.46 -0.76
N ALA A 123 0.59 -1.50 0.15
CA ALA A 123 1.69 -0.99 0.94
C ALA A 123 2.29 -2.06 1.87
N SER A 124 3.62 -2.11 1.97
CA SER A 124 4.34 -3.02 2.88
C SER A 124 3.96 -2.81 4.36
N ALA A 125 3.53 -1.62 4.73
CA ALA A 125 3.00 -1.33 6.06
C ALA A 125 1.78 -2.20 6.44
N THR A 126 1.02 -2.69 5.45
CA THR A 126 -0.11 -3.61 5.66
C THR A 126 0.33 -4.89 6.36
N TYR A 127 1.52 -5.44 6.04
CA TYR A 127 2.08 -6.60 6.72
C TYR A 127 2.26 -6.35 8.22
N ALA A 128 2.92 -5.24 8.56
CA ALA A 128 3.16 -4.88 9.95
C ALA A 128 1.86 -4.64 10.74
N MET A 129 0.89 -3.96 10.11
CA MET A 129 -0.42 -3.74 10.71
C MET A 129 -1.18 -5.04 10.92
N THR A 130 -1.24 -5.92 9.91
CA THR A 130 -1.93 -7.21 10.01
C THR A 130 -1.37 -8.04 11.16
N ARG A 131 -0.05 -8.12 11.28
CA ARG A 131 0.62 -8.82 12.38
C ARG A 131 0.31 -8.20 13.75
N ASN A 132 0.31 -6.90 13.84
CA ASN A 132 0.06 -6.16 15.08
C ASN A 132 -1.37 -6.37 15.61
N TYR A 133 -2.33 -6.54 14.70
CA TYR A 133 -3.74 -6.78 15.05
C TYR A 133 -4.12 -8.27 15.10
N GLY A 134 -3.14 -9.18 15.07
CA GLY A 134 -3.37 -10.63 15.17
C GLY A 134 -3.97 -11.28 13.93
N GLY A 135 -3.84 -10.62 12.77
CA GLY A 135 -4.25 -11.17 11.48
C GLY A 135 -3.19 -12.07 10.84
N ASP A 136 -3.55 -12.65 9.69
CA ASP A 136 -2.66 -13.53 8.93
C ASP A 136 -1.60 -12.72 8.18
N GLY A 137 -0.40 -12.68 8.74
CA GLY A 137 0.75 -11.99 8.14
C GLY A 137 1.24 -12.65 6.85
N GLU A 138 1.11 -13.98 6.71
CA GLU A 138 1.54 -14.67 5.49
C GLU A 138 0.62 -14.33 4.31
N ALA A 139 -0.69 -14.31 4.53
CA ALA A 139 -1.65 -13.87 3.52
C ALA A 139 -1.38 -12.41 3.09
N ALA A 140 -1.09 -11.52 4.05
CA ALA A 140 -0.74 -10.14 3.77
C ALA A 140 0.57 -10.02 2.96
N ALA A 141 1.60 -10.80 3.32
CA ALA A 141 2.87 -10.80 2.58
C ALA A 141 2.70 -11.32 1.15
N ASN A 142 1.93 -12.40 0.96
CA ASN A 142 1.62 -12.95 -0.35
C ASN A 142 0.83 -11.95 -1.21
N LEU A 143 -0.14 -11.25 -0.63
CA LEU A 143 -0.89 -10.20 -1.31
C LEU A 143 0.03 -9.05 -1.77
N ILE A 144 0.92 -8.58 -0.90
CA ILE A 144 1.90 -7.53 -1.24
C ILE A 144 2.82 -8.00 -2.37
N GLY A 145 3.35 -9.22 -2.29
CA GLY A 145 4.22 -9.78 -3.34
C GLY A 145 3.53 -9.85 -4.70
N ILE A 146 2.32 -10.42 -4.75
CA ILE A 146 1.54 -10.54 -6.00
C ILE A 146 1.18 -9.17 -6.56
N THR A 147 0.73 -8.24 -5.72
CA THR A 147 0.35 -6.90 -6.18
C THR A 147 1.57 -6.08 -6.60
N THR A 148 2.73 -6.26 -5.99
CA THR A 148 3.96 -5.56 -6.39
C THR A 148 4.43 -6.01 -7.77
N LEU A 149 4.50 -7.32 -8.02
CA LEU A 149 4.84 -7.83 -9.35
C LEU A 149 3.76 -7.49 -10.38
N GLY A 150 2.49 -7.68 -10.02
CA GLY A 150 1.37 -7.41 -10.90
C GLY A 150 1.22 -5.94 -11.28
N SER A 151 1.52 -5.02 -10.37
CA SER A 151 1.41 -3.57 -10.62
C SER A 151 2.39 -3.10 -11.69
N MET A 152 3.56 -3.69 -11.79
CA MET A 152 4.53 -3.35 -12.86
C MET A 152 3.92 -3.58 -14.25
N PHE A 153 3.26 -4.73 -14.44
CA PHE A 153 2.59 -5.06 -15.69
C PHE A 153 1.31 -4.25 -15.88
N SER A 154 0.47 -4.17 -14.85
CA SER A 154 -0.82 -3.47 -14.91
C SER A 154 -0.64 -1.98 -15.19
N ALA A 155 0.29 -1.31 -14.52
CA ALA A 155 0.58 0.10 -14.74
C ALA A 155 1.16 0.37 -16.13
N SER A 156 2.11 -0.46 -16.58
CA SER A 156 2.75 -0.29 -17.88
C SER A 156 1.78 -0.49 -19.04
N ILE A 157 1.04 -1.61 -19.01
CA ILE A 157 0.04 -1.93 -20.03
C ILE A 157 -1.10 -0.91 -20.00
N GLY A 158 -1.58 -0.55 -18.82
CA GLY A 158 -2.67 0.39 -18.68
C GLY A 158 -2.33 1.79 -19.18
N LEU A 159 -1.13 2.33 -18.87
CA LEU A 159 -0.67 3.61 -19.42
C LEU A 159 -0.55 3.57 -20.93
N PHE A 160 -0.01 2.47 -21.47
CA PHE A 160 0.09 2.31 -22.93
C PHE A 160 -1.29 2.33 -23.59
N LEU A 161 -2.25 1.61 -23.04
CA LEU A 161 -3.63 1.60 -23.57
C LEU A 161 -4.31 2.96 -23.44
N LEU A 162 -4.16 3.65 -22.30
CA LEU A 162 -4.74 4.98 -22.08
C LEU A 162 -4.20 6.01 -23.07
N ARG A 163 -2.91 5.92 -23.39
CA ARG A 163 -2.29 6.78 -24.39
C ARG A 163 -2.79 6.48 -25.81
N GLN A 164 -3.02 5.21 -26.17
CA GLN A 164 -3.58 4.84 -27.46
C GLN A 164 -5.04 5.33 -27.64
N ILE A 165 -5.82 5.31 -26.55
CA ILE A 165 -7.22 5.78 -26.57
C ILE A 165 -7.29 7.32 -26.53
N GLY A 166 -6.18 8.02 -26.30
CA GLY A 166 -6.14 9.49 -26.22
C GLY A 166 -6.75 10.05 -24.93
N TRP A 167 -6.70 9.26 -23.86
CA TRP A 167 -7.18 9.70 -22.54
C TRP A 167 -6.08 10.34 -21.69
N VAL A 168 -4.83 10.05 -22.05
CA VAL A 168 -3.60 10.55 -21.39
C VAL A 168 -2.55 10.90 -22.46
#